data_1e13c043931f302b50dc90694ed7d3eb
#
_entry.id   1e13c043931f302b50dc90694ed7d3eb
#
_cell.length_a   1.000
_cell.length_b   1.000
_cell.length_c   1.000
_cell.angle_alpha   90.00
_cell.angle_beta   90.00
_cell.angle_gamma   90.00
#
_symmetry.space_group_name_H-M   'P 1'
#
loop_
_entity.id
_entity.type
_entity.pdbx_description
1 polymer ?
#
loop_
_entity_poly.entity_id
_entity_poly.type
_entity_poly.pdbx_seq_one_letter_code
_entity_poly.pdbx_strand_id
1 'polypeptide(L)'
;MERPQRKRLRLESYDYSQPGYYFITICTKERHQNILCSLDLVGAAVPGGPQVPLPRPDGSQDAIPSPCCPWVALTPVGEIVERLILRIDAAYRGVVSVDTYCIMPDHIHLILVIRPQMDGPPGAAAPTGIPAVVNALKGLASKQIGHSIWQRGYYDHIIRNDTVLAETRQYLLHNPLHGSIRQG
;
A
#
# COMPACT_ATOMS: atom_id res chain seq x y z
N MET A 1 8.75 -36.65 -6.09
CA MET A 1 7.71 -35.61 -6.03
C MET A 1 8.38 -34.26 -6.27
N GLU A 2 8.23 -33.72 -7.45
CA GLU A 2 8.77 -32.41 -7.81
C GLU A 2 7.99 -31.32 -7.07
N ARG A 3 8.69 -30.44 -6.34
CA ARG A 3 8.05 -29.32 -5.67
C ARG A 3 7.61 -28.32 -6.75
N PRO A 4 6.34 -27.84 -6.74
CA PRO A 4 5.89 -26.89 -7.73
C PRO A 4 6.79 -25.64 -7.70
N GLN A 5 7.40 -25.32 -8.84
CA GLN A 5 8.19 -24.11 -8.99
C GLN A 5 7.30 -22.90 -8.73
N ARG A 6 7.65 -22.11 -7.72
CA ARG A 6 6.96 -20.85 -7.42
C ARG A 6 7.13 -19.91 -8.61
N LYS A 7 6.03 -19.46 -9.19
CA LYS A 7 6.04 -18.37 -10.18
C LYS A 7 6.89 -17.22 -9.63
N ARG A 8 7.91 -16.80 -10.39
CA ARG A 8 8.69 -15.60 -10.08
C ARG A 8 7.75 -14.41 -10.22
N LEU A 9 7.54 -13.68 -9.14
CA LEU A 9 6.57 -12.59 -9.03
C LEU A 9 7.10 -11.27 -9.61
N ARG A 10 8.37 -11.21 -10.00
CA ARG A 10 9.03 -10.00 -10.51
C ARG A 10 9.50 -10.19 -11.94
N LEU A 11 9.40 -9.12 -12.72
CA LEU A 11 10.03 -9.03 -14.03
C LEU A 11 11.56 -8.95 -13.81
N GLU A 12 12.30 -9.99 -14.22
CA GLU A 12 13.76 -10.10 -13.99
C GLU A 12 14.58 -8.98 -14.65
N SER A 13 14.06 -8.39 -15.73
CA SER A 13 14.72 -7.36 -16.53
C SER A 13 14.23 -5.94 -16.24
N TYR A 14 13.33 -5.74 -15.27
CA TYR A 14 12.79 -4.41 -14.99
C TYR A 14 13.51 -3.74 -13.83
N ASP A 15 13.94 -2.49 -14.05
CA ASP A 15 14.54 -1.65 -13.03
C ASP A 15 13.45 -0.95 -12.20
N TYR A 16 13.20 -1.45 -11.01
CA TYR A 16 12.23 -0.95 -10.04
C TYR A 16 12.67 0.35 -9.33
N SER A 17 13.75 1.00 -9.78
CA SER A 17 14.14 2.34 -9.35
C SER A 17 13.70 3.44 -10.32
N GLN A 18 13.10 3.07 -11.45
CA GLN A 18 12.64 4.03 -12.46
C GLN A 18 11.44 4.84 -11.95
N PRO A 19 11.31 6.11 -12.36
CA PRO A 19 10.12 6.91 -12.10
C PRO A 19 8.85 6.24 -12.61
N GLY A 20 7.79 6.29 -11.82
CA GLY A 20 6.52 5.68 -12.19
C GLY A 20 5.65 5.32 -10.99
N TYR A 21 4.50 4.73 -11.30
CA TYR A 21 3.53 4.24 -10.32
C TYR A 21 3.60 2.73 -10.20
N TYR A 22 3.62 2.24 -8.97
CA TYR A 22 3.76 0.83 -8.64
C TYR A 22 2.66 0.40 -7.69
N PHE A 23 1.77 -0.49 -8.13
CA PHE A 23 0.79 -1.11 -7.26
C PHE A 23 1.41 -2.30 -6.54
N ILE A 24 1.40 -2.27 -5.21
CA ILE A 24 2.07 -3.24 -4.34
C ILE A 24 1.04 -3.91 -3.43
N THR A 25 1.14 -5.24 -3.29
CA THR A 25 0.37 -6.00 -2.30
C THR A 25 1.31 -6.75 -1.37
N ILE A 26 1.17 -6.53 -0.06
CA ILE A 26 1.97 -7.20 0.97
C ILE A 26 1.02 -7.99 1.87
N CYS A 27 1.17 -9.32 1.88
CA CYS A 27 0.31 -10.21 2.65
C CYS A 27 0.93 -10.58 3.99
N THR A 28 0.08 -10.80 5.00
CA THR A 28 0.47 -11.42 6.27
C THR A 28 0.67 -12.92 6.12
N LYS A 29 1.38 -13.55 7.07
CA LYS A 29 1.62 -15.00 7.06
C LYS A 29 0.32 -15.78 7.25
N GLU A 30 -0.54 -15.26 8.09
CA GLU A 30 -1.79 -15.89 8.52
C GLU A 30 -2.97 -15.22 7.83
N ARG A 31 -3.38 -15.80 6.70
CA ARG A 31 -4.37 -15.22 5.79
C ARG A 31 -5.81 -15.21 6.30
N HIS A 32 -6.12 -15.83 7.40
CA HIS A 32 -7.49 -15.94 7.91
C HIS A 32 -7.66 -15.25 9.26
N GLN A 33 -6.64 -14.52 9.69
CA GLN A 33 -6.69 -13.74 10.92
C GLN A 33 -6.78 -12.26 10.57
N ASN A 34 -7.69 -11.57 11.23
CA ASN A 34 -7.87 -10.12 11.10
C ASN A 34 -6.76 -9.38 11.87
N ILE A 35 -5.48 -9.60 11.43
CA ILE A 35 -4.30 -9.10 12.16
C ILE A 35 -4.20 -7.58 12.05
N LEU A 36 -4.55 -7.02 10.90
CA LEU A 36 -4.35 -5.60 10.61
C LEU A 36 -5.59 -4.77 10.89
N CYS A 37 -6.76 -5.28 10.57
CA CYS A 37 -8.03 -4.59 10.81
C CYS A 37 -9.19 -5.56 10.93
N SER A 38 -10.28 -5.12 11.54
CA SER A 38 -11.60 -5.75 11.46
C SER A 38 -12.48 -5.00 10.47
N LEU A 39 -13.26 -5.74 9.68
CA LEU A 39 -14.29 -5.19 8.82
C LEU A 39 -15.60 -5.14 9.61
N ASP A 40 -15.65 -4.32 10.65
CA ASP A 40 -16.90 -4.11 11.37
C ASP A 40 -17.78 -3.18 10.53
N LEU A 41 -18.82 -3.75 9.95
CA LEU A 41 -19.88 -2.99 9.28
C LEU A 41 -20.69 -2.20 10.35
N VAL A 42 -20.03 -1.29 11.05
CA VAL A 42 -20.73 -0.36 11.92
C VAL A 42 -21.43 0.65 11.01
N GLY A 43 -22.68 0.39 10.71
CA GLY A 43 -23.57 1.36 10.06
C GLY A 43 -23.85 1.13 8.57
N ALA A 44 -24.08 -0.09 8.13
CA ALA A 44 -24.56 -0.41 6.78
C ALA A 44 -25.99 0.10 6.46
N ALA A 45 -26.53 1.03 7.22
CA ALA A 45 -27.87 1.58 7.04
C ALA A 45 -27.95 3.08 7.27
N VAL A 46 -27.05 3.88 6.67
CA VAL A 46 -27.27 5.33 6.61
C VAL A 46 -27.34 5.75 5.14
N PRO A 47 -28.55 6.00 4.59
CA PRO A 47 -28.69 6.75 3.34
C PRO A 47 -28.10 8.15 3.59
N GLY A 48 -26.99 8.49 2.94
CA GLY A 48 -26.28 9.75 3.12
C GLY A 48 -24.96 9.64 3.89
N GLY A 49 -24.31 8.46 3.89
CA GLY A 49 -22.96 8.29 4.44
C GLY A 49 -21.99 9.36 3.95
N PRO A 50 -20.95 9.71 4.74
CA PRO A 50 -20.05 10.82 4.43
C PRO A 50 -19.46 10.63 3.04
N GLN A 51 -19.70 11.63 2.17
CA GLN A 51 -19.09 11.69 0.86
C GLN A 51 -17.58 11.83 1.10
N VAL A 52 -16.81 10.82 0.65
CA VAL A 52 -15.35 10.93 0.58
C VAL A 52 -15.06 12.13 -0.30
N PRO A 53 -14.33 13.15 0.17
CA PRO A 53 -13.94 14.27 -0.67
C PRO A 53 -13.13 13.75 -1.85
N LEU A 54 -13.63 13.92 -3.06
CA LEU A 54 -12.85 13.68 -4.27
C LEU A 54 -11.61 14.59 -4.24
N PRO A 55 -10.44 14.12 -4.68
CA PRO A 55 -9.24 14.95 -4.77
C PRO A 55 -9.56 16.20 -5.57
N ARG A 56 -9.24 17.36 -5.01
CA ARG A 56 -9.47 18.65 -5.68
C ARG A 56 -8.57 18.75 -6.91
N PRO A 57 -9.05 19.31 -8.02
CA PRO A 57 -8.27 19.46 -9.24
C PRO A 57 -7.15 20.51 -9.14
N ASP A 58 -6.97 21.18 -8.00
CA ASP A 58 -6.03 22.28 -7.78
C ASP A 58 -4.63 21.88 -7.27
N GLY A 59 -4.35 20.57 -7.10
CA GLY A 59 -3.02 20.09 -6.73
C GLY A 59 -2.54 20.50 -5.33
N SER A 60 -3.40 20.99 -4.47
CA SER A 60 -3.04 21.30 -3.08
C SER A 60 -2.75 20.02 -2.31
N GLN A 61 -1.50 19.88 -1.87
CA GLN A 61 -0.95 18.74 -1.12
C GLN A 61 -1.26 18.83 0.38
N ASP A 62 -2.53 19.02 0.74
CA ASP A 62 -2.91 18.89 2.13
C ASP A 62 -3.29 17.44 2.42
N ALA A 63 -2.56 16.87 3.38
CA ALA A 63 -2.74 15.58 4.05
C ALA A 63 -3.66 14.59 3.31
N ILE A 64 -3.06 13.56 2.72
CA ILE A 64 -3.80 12.41 2.20
C ILE A 64 -4.77 11.98 3.31
N PRO A 65 -6.09 12.16 3.14
CA PRO A 65 -7.02 11.59 4.11
C PRO A 65 -6.75 10.09 4.11
N SER A 66 -6.56 9.49 5.29
CA SER A 66 -6.42 8.04 5.41
C SER A 66 -7.49 7.38 4.55
N PRO A 67 -7.14 6.70 3.45
CA PRO A 67 -8.12 6.04 2.63
C PRO A 67 -8.60 4.74 3.27
N CYS A 68 -8.17 4.47 4.50
CA CYS A 68 -8.84 3.48 5.31
C CYS A 68 -10.30 3.92 5.41
N CYS A 69 -11.14 3.25 4.65
CA CYS A 69 -12.56 3.47 4.62
C CYS A 69 -13.08 3.65 6.05
N PRO A 70 -14.02 4.57 6.30
CA PRO A 70 -14.60 4.79 7.63
C PRO A 70 -15.26 3.54 8.25
N TRP A 71 -15.24 2.43 7.53
CA TRP A 71 -15.77 1.12 7.88
C TRP A 71 -14.72 0.12 8.38
N VAL A 72 -13.44 0.50 8.48
CA VAL A 72 -12.34 -0.38 8.88
C VAL A 72 -11.82 0.08 10.23
N ALA A 73 -11.97 -0.76 11.25
CA ALA A 73 -11.34 -0.56 12.55
C ALA A 73 -9.94 -1.18 12.55
N LEU A 74 -8.89 -0.36 12.60
CA LEU A 74 -7.53 -0.86 12.68
C LEU A 74 -7.28 -1.53 14.03
N THR A 75 -6.53 -2.63 14.00
CA THR A 75 -5.96 -3.21 15.22
C THR A 75 -4.73 -2.39 15.66
N PRO A 76 -4.20 -2.57 16.88
CA PRO A 76 -2.92 -1.95 17.27
C PRO A 76 -1.76 -2.25 16.31
N VAL A 77 -1.79 -3.45 15.68
CA VAL A 77 -0.82 -3.84 14.64
C VAL A 77 -1.06 -3.07 13.34
N GLY A 78 -2.31 -2.89 12.94
CA GLY A 78 -2.70 -2.09 11.79
C GLY A 78 -2.31 -0.62 11.93
N GLU A 79 -2.50 -0.04 13.11
CA GLU A 79 -2.08 1.34 13.41
C GLU A 79 -0.56 1.54 13.30
N ILE A 80 0.24 0.54 13.74
CA ILE A 80 1.70 0.57 13.55
C ILE A 80 2.03 0.61 12.07
N VAL A 81 1.37 -0.25 11.27
CA VAL A 81 1.60 -0.35 9.83
C VAL A 81 1.20 0.96 9.15
N GLU A 82 0.04 1.52 9.47
CA GLU A 82 -0.44 2.79 8.90
C GLU A 82 0.54 3.94 9.18
N ARG A 83 0.97 4.10 10.43
CA ARG A 83 1.97 5.13 10.78
C ARG A 83 3.27 5.00 9.99
N LEU A 84 3.69 3.79 9.67
CA LEU A 84 4.89 3.57 8.86
C LEU A 84 4.65 3.89 7.38
N ILE A 85 3.47 3.60 6.85
CA ILE A 85 3.07 3.97 5.49
C ILE A 85 3.10 5.49 5.32
N LEU A 86 2.47 6.23 6.25
CA LEU A 86 2.41 7.69 6.24
C LEU A 86 3.77 8.38 6.39
N ARG A 87 4.80 7.66 6.87
CA ARG A 87 6.17 8.18 6.99
C ARG A 87 7.03 7.97 5.75
N ILE A 88 6.55 7.25 4.74
CA ILE A 88 7.36 6.92 3.55
C ILE A 88 7.82 8.21 2.87
N ASP A 89 6.95 9.18 2.62
CA ASP A 89 7.27 10.44 1.96
C ASP A 89 8.43 11.18 2.65
N ALA A 90 8.32 11.33 3.97
CA ALA A 90 9.35 12.00 4.77
C ALA A 90 10.65 11.19 4.80
N ALA A 91 10.58 9.85 4.94
CA ALA A 91 11.74 8.98 5.01
C ALA A 91 12.55 8.98 3.71
N TYR A 92 11.86 9.09 2.56
CA TYR A 92 12.48 9.11 1.23
C TYR A 92 12.54 10.52 0.61
N ARG A 93 12.32 11.58 1.41
CA ARG A 93 12.43 12.99 1.01
C ARG A 93 11.64 13.32 -0.27
N GLY A 94 10.48 12.71 -0.44
CA GLY A 94 9.61 12.89 -1.61
C GLY A 94 10.08 12.20 -2.89
N VAL A 95 11.24 11.53 -2.90
CA VAL A 95 11.67 10.70 -4.05
C VAL A 95 10.74 9.51 -4.22
N VAL A 96 10.34 8.89 -3.11
CA VAL A 96 9.29 7.89 -3.07
C VAL A 96 8.15 8.42 -2.22
N SER A 97 6.95 8.37 -2.74
CA SER A 97 5.74 8.78 -2.03
C SER A 97 4.65 7.72 -2.11
N VAL A 98 3.68 7.82 -1.21
CA VAL A 98 2.46 7.01 -1.25
C VAL A 98 1.36 7.82 -1.91
N ASP A 99 0.84 7.33 -3.04
CA ASP A 99 -0.30 7.95 -3.73
C ASP A 99 -1.60 7.61 -3.01
N THR A 100 -1.84 6.34 -2.79
CA THR A 100 -2.97 5.82 -2.01
C THR A 100 -2.64 4.45 -1.42
N TYR A 101 -3.38 4.05 -0.39
CA TYR A 101 -3.22 2.74 0.24
C TYR A 101 -4.55 2.23 0.78
N CYS A 102 -4.60 0.93 1.07
CA CYS A 102 -5.72 0.28 1.73
C CYS A 102 -5.18 -0.80 2.66
N ILE A 103 -5.64 -0.81 3.91
CA ILE A 103 -5.31 -1.84 4.90
C ILE A 103 -6.48 -2.80 4.99
N MET A 104 -6.23 -4.05 4.64
CA MET A 104 -7.18 -5.17 4.70
C MET A 104 -6.85 -6.07 5.89
N PRO A 105 -7.75 -6.96 6.33
CA PRO A 105 -7.51 -7.79 7.50
C PRO A 105 -6.20 -8.58 7.48
N ASP A 106 -5.80 -9.09 6.31
CA ASP A 106 -4.66 -10.00 6.13
C ASP A 106 -3.63 -9.52 5.09
N HIS A 107 -3.79 -8.32 4.55
CA HIS A 107 -2.85 -7.73 3.59
C HIS A 107 -2.98 -6.21 3.51
N ILE A 108 -2.03 -5.57 2.86
CA ILE A 108 -2.09 -4.15 2.51
C ILE A 108 -1.88 -3.97 1.01
N HIS A 109 -2.57 -3.01 0.46
CA HIS A 109 -2.34 -2.49 -0.88
C HIS A 109 -1.77 -1.09 -0.81
N LEU A 110 -0.81 -0.77 -1.69
CA LEU A 110 -0.17 0.53 -1.79
C LEU A 110 -0.01 0.90 -3.27
N ILE A 111 -0.26 2.16 -3.63
CA ILE A 111 0.31 2.73 -4.84
C ILE A 111 1.51 3.58 -4.41
N LEU A 112 2.71 3.12 -4.75
CA LEU A 112 3.96 3.85 -4.53
C LEU A 112 4.33 4.60 -5.80
N VAL A 113 4.81 5.83 -5.64
CA VAL A 113 5.26 6.70 -6.72
C VAL A 113 6.75 6.94 -6.56
N ILE A 114 7.53 6.66 -7.59
CA ILE A 114 8.92 7.12 -7.68
C ILE A 114 8.91 8.34 -8.59
N ARG A 115 9.39 9.47 -8.06
CA ARG A 115 9.52 10.72 -8.83
C ARG A 115 10.88 10.81 -9.50
N PRO A 116 10.98 11.44 -10.69
CA PRO A 116 12.28 11.75 -11.26
C PRO A 116 13.09 12.60 -10.28
N GLN A 117 14.33 12.21 -10.03
CA GLN A 117 15.26 13.11 -9.34
C GLN A 117 15.69 14.19 -10.34
N MET A 118 15.24 15.41 -10.09
CA MET A 118 15.78 16.59 -10.78
C MET A 118 17.14 16.89 -10.13
N ASP A 119 18.22 16.58 -10.86
CA ASP A 119 19.62 16.98 -10.59
C ASP A 119 20.06 17.00 -9.10
N GLY A 120 20.31 15.82 -8.55
CA GLY A 120 21.10 15.69 -7.33
C GLY A 120 22.60 15.82 -7.63
N PRO A 121 23.44 16.32 -6.69
CA PRO A 121 24.88 16.39 -6.89
C PRO A 121 25.46 15.01 -7.20
N PRO A 122 26.55 14.90 -8.00
CA PRO A 122 27.22 13.64 -8.29
C PRO A 122 27.61 12.95 -6.99
N GLY A 123 27.10 11.75 -6.73
CA GLY A 123 27.29 11.03 -5.47
C GLY A 123 26.05 10.89 -4.59
N ALA A 124 24.90 11.40 -5.03
CA ALA A 124 23.61 11.11 -4.38
C ALA A 124 23.39 9.60 -4.32
N ALA A 125 22.90 9.14 -3.17
CA ALA A 125 22.64 7.72 -2.91
C ALA A 125 21.89 7.06 -4.08
N ALA A 126 22.26 5.81 -4.40
CA ALA A 126 21.64 5.03 -5.46
C ALA A 126 20.10 5.14 -5.38
N PRO A 127 19.42 5.23 -6.54
CA PRO A 127 17.97 5.40 -6.59
C PRO A 127 17.30 4.32 -5.75
N THR A 128 16.46 4.75 -4.81
CA THR A 128 15.78 3.83 -3.89
C THR A 128 14.69 3.10 -4.66
N GLY A 129 14.92 1.84 -5.00
CA GLY A 129 13.93 1.02 -5.70
C GLY A 129 12.82 0.51 -4.78
N ILE A 130 11.67 0.19 -5.37
CA ILE A 130 10.51 -0.39 -4.69
C ILE A 130 10.86 -1.55 -3.72
N PRO A 131 11.78 -2.50 -4.09
CA PRO A 131 12.17 -3.57 -3.17
C PRO A 131 12.75 -3.07 -1.84
N ALA A 132 13.54 -2.01 -1.87
CA ALA A 132 14.14 -1.44 -0.66
C ALA A 132 13.07 -0.81 0.24
N VAL A 133 12.13 -0.06 -0.35
CA VAL A 133 11.00 0.55 0.37
C VAL A 133 10.13 -0.49 1.06
N VAL A 134 9.73 -1.54 0.32
CA VAL A 134 8.91 -2.62 0.87
C VAL A 134 9.62 -3.39 1.97
N ASN A 135 10.92 -3.69 1.78
CA ASN A 135 11.71 -4.39 2.80
C ASN A 135 11.87 -3.53 4.07
N ALA A 136 12.11 -2.24 3.92
CA ALA A 136 12.19 -1.30 5.04
C ALA A 136 10.86 -1.22 5.81
N LEU A 137 9.72 -1.07 5.11
CA LEU A 137 8.39 -1.06 5.71
C LEU A 137 8.13 -2.34 6.51
N LYS A 138 8.36 -3.52 5.91
CA LYS A 138 8.18 -4.82 6.56
C LYS A 138 9.10 -5.01 7.76
N GLY A 139 10.36 -4.60 7.63
CA GLY A 139 11.36 -4.70 8.70
C GLY A 139 11.02 -3.81 9.89
N LEU A 140 10.67 -2.55 9.64
CA LEU A 140 10.28 -1.61 10.68
C LEU A 140 8.99 -2.03 11.40
N ALA A 141 7.98 -2.49 10.64
CA ALA A 141 6.76 -3.02 11.22
C ALA A 141 7.06 -4.23 12.13
N SER A 142 7.83 -5.21 11.63
CA SER A 142 8.22 -6.39 12.41
C SER A 142 9.00 -6.02 13.68
N LYS A 143 9.85 -5.01 13.62
CA LYS A 143 10.61 -4.51 14.78
C LYS A 143 9.69 -3.88 15.82
N GLN A 144 8.71 -3.08 15.42
CA GLN A 144 7.78 -2.42 16.34
C GLN A 144 6.76 -3.40 16.94
N ILE A 145 6.34 -4.40 16.17
CA ILE A 145 5.39 -5.45 16.61
C ILE A 145 6.10 -6.49 17.49
N GLY A 146 7.43 -6.64 17.38
CA GLY A 146 8.23 -7.63 18.12
C GLY A 146 8.44 -8.96 17.37
N HIS A 147 7.70 -9.20 16.28
CA HIS A 147 7.85 -10.39 15.45
C HIS A 147 7.42 -10.11 14.00
N SER A 148 7.82 -10.98 13.07
CA SER A 148 7.45 -10.82 11.66
C SER A 148 6.06 -11.38 11.40
N ILE A 149 5.15 -10.53 10.94
CA ILE A 149 3.79 -10.89 10.51
C ILE A 149 3.67 -11.14 9.00
N TRP A 150 4.67 -10.80 8.21
CA TRP A 150 4.62 -10.76 6.75
C TRP A 150 4.98 -12.08 6.09
N GLN A 151 4.29 -12.40 4.99
CA GLN A 151 4.76 -13.42 4.06
C GLN A 151 6.07 -13.00 3.41
N ARG A 152 6.84 -13.98 2.90
CA ARG A 152 8.04 -13.72 2.12
C ARG A 152 7.66 -13.11 0.76
N GLY A 153 8.34 -12.02 0.39
CA GLY A 153 8.07 -11.32 -0.87
C GLY A 153 6.87 -10.37 -0.79
N TYR A 154 6.39 -9.95 -1.92
CA TYR A 154 5.21 -9.12 -2.17
C TYR A 154 4.82 -9.27 -3.64
N TYR A 155 3.61 -8.84 -4.01
CA TYR A 155 3.15 -8.77 -5.38
C TYR A 155 3.27 -7.32 -5.86
N ASP A 156 3.68 -7.13 -7.10
CA ASP A 156 3.81 -5.82 -7.73
C ASP A 156 3.20 -5.81 -9.13
N HIS A 157 2.69 -4.65 -9.50
CA HIS A 157 2.23 -4.34 -10.84
C HIS A 157 2.64 -2.92 -11.20
N ILE A 158 3.28 -2.75 -12.38
CA ILE A 158 3.71 -1.45 -12.88
C ILE A 158 2.53 -0.79 -13.60
N ILE A 159 2.12 0.37 -13.11
CA ILE A 159 1.04 1.16 -13.70
C ILE A 159 1.65 2.03 -14.80
N ARG A 160 1.19 1.82 -16.04
CA ARG A 160 1.82 2.43 -17.23
C ARG A 160 1.05 3.59 -17.85
N ASN A 161 -0.19 3.82 -17.42
CA ASN A 161 -1.04 4.88 -17.95
C ASN A 161 -2.05 5.37 -16.92
N ASP A 162 -2.62 6.54 -17.18
CA ASP A 162 -3.55 7.22 -16.26
C ASP A 162 -4.88 6.47 -16.09
N THR A 163 -5.33 5.75 -17.11
CA THR A 163 -6.56 4.95 -17.03
C THR A 163 -6.40 3.83 -16.00
N VAL A 164 -5.31 3.04 -16.10
CA VAL A 164 -5.01 1.96 -15.14
C VAL A 164 -4.78 2.54 -13.73
N LEU A 165 -4.16 3.72 -13.63
CA LEU A 165 -3.97 4.41 -12.36
C LEU A 165 -5.32 4.77 -11.72
N ALA A 166 -6.22 5.38 -12.49
CA ALA A 166 -7.56 5.73 -12.02
C ALA A 166 -8.36 4.50 -11.58
N GLU A 167 -8.34 3.44 -12.38
CA GLU A 167 -9.00 2.16 -12.05
C GLU A 167 -8.41 1.53 -10.78
N THR A 168 -7.08 1.56 -10.61
CA THR A 168 -6.42 1.01 -9.42
C THR A 168 -6.76 1.83 -8.17
N ARG A 169 -6.83 3.16 -8.27
CA ARG A 169 -7.27 4.02 -7.16
C ARG A 169 -8.71 3.71 -6.76
N GLN A 170 -9.61 3.58 -7.74
CA GLN A 170 -11.01 3.20 -7.53
C GLN A 170 -11.11 1.82 -6.86
N TYR A 171 -10.34 0.85 -7.33
CA TYR A 171 -10.28 -0.47 -6.72
C TYR A 171 -9.86 -0.40 -5.24
N LEU A 172 -8.85 0.39 -4.90
CA LEU A 172 -8.41 0.54 -3.51
C LEU A 172 -9.47 1.19 -2.61
N LEU A 173 -10.19 2.18 -3.12
CA LEU A 173 -11.27 2.86 -2.39
C LEU A 173 -12.46 1.92 -2.09
N HIS A 174 -12.77 0.99 -3.00
CA HIS A 174 -13.90 0.08 -2.86
C HIS A 174 -13.52 -1.30 -2.27
N ASN A 175 -12.22 -1.60 -2.16
CA ASN A 175 -11.75 -2.92 -1.75
C ASN A 175 -12.28 -3.38 -0.38
N PRO A 176 -12.35 -2.55 0.66
CA PRO A 176 -12.92 -2.95 1.94
C PRO A 176 -14.40 -3.39 1.86
N LEU A 177 -15.16 -2.83 0.93
CA LEU A 177 -16.57 -3.20 0.71
C LEU A 177 -16.70 -4.59 0.07
N HIS A 178 -15.77 -4.95 -0.83
CA HIS A 178 -15.77 -6.27 -1.49
C HIS A 178 -15.24 -7.39 -0.58
N GLY A 179 -14.38 -7.08 0.39
CA GLY A 179 -13.87 -8.06 1.36
C GLY A 179 -14.96 -8.58 2.31
N SER A 180 -15.97 -7.77 2.62
CA SER A 180 -17.07 -8.15 3.51
C SER A 180 -18.09 -9.10 2.86
N ILE A 181 -18.18 -9.15 1.52
CA ILE A 181 -19.14 -10.00 0.80
C ILE A 181 -18.66 -11.48 0.71
N ARG A 182 -17.38 -11.75 0.94
CA ARG A 182 -16.81 -13.11 0.84
C ARG A 182 -16.83 -13.93 2.14
N GLN A 183 -17.36 -13.38 3.23
CA GLN A 183 -17.46 -14.07 4.54
C GLN A 183 -18.90 -14.51 4.88
N GLY A 184 -19.81 -14.56 3.90
CA GLY A 184 -21.16 -15.08 4.02
C GLY A 184 -21.30 -16.49 3.43
#